data_29020b5ac28b3ae78428d8a5ad1795f6
#
_entry.id   29020b5ac28b3ae78428d8a5ad1795f6
#
_cell.length_a   1.000
_cell.length_b   1.000
_cell.length_c   1.000
_cell.angle_alpha   90.00
_cell.angle_beta   90.00
_cell.angle_gamma   90.00
#
_symmetry.space_group_name_H-M   'P 1'
#
loop_
_entity.id
_entity.type
_entity.pdbx_description
1 polymer ?
#
loop_
_entity_poly.entity_id
_entity_poly.type
_entity_poly.pdbx_seq_one_letter_code
_entity_poly.pdbx_strand_id
1 'polypeptide(L)'
;MKFLKYFCAASLLAASAGTLWSCDDDDDKRLSDAVLASVSSLTFEAQDTSEKIITVYADADWVTEIPDWVTVTPTEGTGVMDVTVSVSENMRDGAMDNPRKAKLVFKGRTLASRAEVLVSQVGNKFRDIPEYQKIGDVIALDDEAAVKIPSALVMAVTNKGFIISDDQQSGAIFVEDTEKVAVGDKVCVWGTKSSDGAKLPIISCAEKSDDPNREGDKVEVLSSGATVTYPTPTDLTEQIDTYTSAERSYVTVTGFFNGSTVSVADDAKYSVSALDIPEEMGLAKLNGHNITVSGYYAGLAEPVHRIIVTTIVDKGAVETVYWTEDFEWLEPWAIAGDNKGKQAGQTVEKDDLDAYCPQLPTSIVDGVSTLQALEAKGYEFLRVWDPSKKEGECIYLQKNYLKFGKTAYQAGIVLSNIEGVPEGEKTTFSFDWCPMRQGSGTIDPVNLIVIVQNGDSQQQFEIPTHGWESGHKLEWIKA
;
A
#
# COMPACT_ATOMS: atom_id res chain seq x y z
N MET A 1 17.21 3.45 -32.07
CA MET A 1 18.34 2.53 -32.13
C MET A 1 18.08 1.35 -31.22
N LYS A 2 17.89 0.17 -31.79
CA LYS A 2 17.73 -1.12 -31.13
C LYS A 2 19.07 -1.59 -30.59
N PHE A 3 19.10 -2.15 -29.38
CA PHE A 3 20.06 -3.11 -28.81
C PHE A 3 19.69 -3.29 -27.35
N LEU A 4 19.58 -4.37 -26.73
CA LEU A 4 19.78 -5.81 -27.02
C LEU A 4 19.20 -6.54 -25.78
N LYS A 5 18.20 -7.34 -25.95
CA LYS A 5 17.77 -8.34 -24.98
C LYS A 5 18.55 -9.60 -25.28
N TYR A 6 19.34 -10.07 -24.36
CA TYR A 6 19.68 -11.46 -24.05
C TYR A 6 20.69 -11.46 -22.92
N PHE A 7 20.24 -11.66 -21.70
CA PHE A 7 21.12 -12.14 -20.64
C PHE A 7 20.66 -13.56 -20.30
N CYS A 8 21.43 -14.51 -20.81
CA CYS A 8 21.38 -15.90 -20.38
C CYS A 8 21.66 -16.00 -18.89
N ALA A 9 20.81 -16.74 -18.19
CA ALA A 9 21.11 -17.21 -16.85
C ALA A 9 22.27 -18.21 -16.96
N ALA A 10 23.48 -17.72 -16.71
CA ALA A 10 24.63 -18.59 -16.44
C ALA A 10 24.61 -18.85 -14.95
N SER A 11 24.24 -20.08 -14.57
CA SER A 11 24.44 -20.60 -13.22
C SER A 11 25.92 -20.56 -12.87
N LEU A 12 26.31 -19.72 -11.92
CA LEU A 12 27.63 -19.70 -11.32
C LEU A 12 27.80 -20.98 -10.48
N LEU A 13 28.56 -21.94 -11.00
CA LEU A 13 29.23 -22.90 -10.16
C LEU A 13 30.39 -22.17 -9.47
N ALA A 14 30.23 -21.85 -8.18
CA ALA A 14 31.33 -21.42 -7.35
C ALA A 14 32.26 -22.63 -7.07
N ALA A 15 33.28 -22.77 -7.87
CA ALA A 15 34.42 -23.62 -7.56
C ALA A 15 35.24 -22.92 -6.46
N SER A 16 35.16 -23.38 -5.24
CA SER A 16 36.13 -23.05 -4.19
C SER A 16 37.50 -23.66 -4.54
N ALA A 17 38.36 -22.85 -5.15
CA ALA A 17 39.76 -23.18 -5.30
C ALA A 17 40.47 -23.06 -3.94
N GLY A 18 40.52 -24.17 -3.19
CA GLY A 18 41.44 -24.30 -2.09
C GLY A 18 42.83 -24.50 -2.66
N THR A 19 43.75 -23.55 -2.42
CA THR A 19 45.17 -23.69 -2.67
C THR A 19 45.73 -24.76 -1.76
N LEU A 20 45.94 -25.97 -2.30
CA LEU A 20 46.81 -26.96 -1.67
C LEU A 20 48.21 -26.74 -2.18
N TRP A 21 49.07 -26.35 -1.28
CA TRP A 21 50.52 -26.47 -1.44
C TRP A 21 50.91 -27.93 -1.51
N SER A 22 51.44 -28.32 -2.65
CA SER A 22 52.09 -29.59 -2.85
C SER A 22 53.44 -29.62 -2.18
N CYS A 23 53.66 -30.64 -1.35
CA CYS A 23 55.00 -31.17 -1.12
C CYS A 23 55.03 -32.62 -1.58
N ASP A 24 55.94 -32.86 -2.49
CA ASP A 24 56.74 -34.03 -2.83
C ASP A 24 56.11 -35.43 -3.03
N ASP A 25 56.49 -35.93 -4.20
CA ASP A 25 56.79 -37.30 -4.58
C ASP A 25 56.08 -38.43 -3.83
N ASP A 26 55.05 -38.94 -4.47
CA ASP A 26 54.95 -40.38 -4.77
C ASP A 26 53.84 -40.60 -5.83
N ASP A 27 54.09 -41.50 -6.74
CA ASP A 27 53.26 -41.93 -7.88
C ASP A 27 51.90 -42.54 -7.45
N ASP A 28 51.13 -41.87 -6.61
CA ASP A 28 49.71 -42.17 -6.46
C ASP A 28 48.95 -41.44 -7.54
N LYS A 29 48.76 -42.10 -8.66
CA LYS A 29 47.67 -41.80 -9.62
C LYS A 29 46.36 -41.88 -8.85
N ARG A 30 45.99 -40.78 -8.18
CA ARG A 30 44.62 -40.64 -7.69
C ARG A 30 43.77 -40.68 -8.96
N LEU A 31 43.15 -41.82 -9.20
CA LEU A 31 42.12 -41.99 -10.17
C LEU A 31 41.03 -40.97 -9.81
N SER A 32 40.88 -39.96 -10.67
CA SER A 32 39.74 -39.05 -10.58
C SER A 32 38.52 -39.93 -10.81
N ASP A 33 37.74 -40.13 -9.75
CA ASP A 33 36.49 -40.91 -9.84
C ASP A 33 35.28 -40.07 -10.23
N ALA A 34 35.50 -38.95 -10.92
CA ALA A 34 34.41 -38.08 -11.33
C ALA A 34 33.51 -38.77 -12.38
N VAL A 35 32.21 -38.68 -12.14
CA VAL A 35 31.18 -39.01 -13.13
C VAL A 35 30.28 -37.78 -13.35
N LEU A 36 30.16 -37.34 -14.57
CA LEU A 36 29.32 -36.19 -14.95
C LEU A 36 28.41 -36.59 -16.11
N ALA A 37 27.29 -35.93 -16.23
CA ALA A 37 26.39 -36.06 -17.39
C ALA A 37 26.29 -34.70 -18.14
N SER A 38 26.13 -34.75 -19.45
CA SER A 38 26.02 -33.56 -20.30
C SER A 38 24.77 -32.72 -20.04
N VAL A 39 23.78 -33.31 -19.38
CA VAL A 39 22.51 -32.65 -19.01
C VAL A 39 22.13 -33.00 -17.55
N SER A 40 21.42 -32.12 -16.88
CA SER A 40 20.86 -32.37 -15.54
C SER A 40 19.41 -32.85 -15.58
N SER A 41 18.71 -32.71 -16.72
CA SER A 41 17.32 -33.15 -16.87
C SER A 41 16.98 -33.53 -18.31
N LEU A 42 16.00 -34.42 -18.44
CA LEU A 42 15.34 -34.78 -19.70
C LEU A 42 13.83 -34.74 -19.49
N THR A 43 13.11 -34.22 -20.50
CA THR A 43 11.64 -34.24 -20.49
C THR A 43 11.16 -34.98 -21.74
N PHE A 44 10.20 -35.88 -21.57
CA PHE A 44 9.54 -36.64 -22.60
C PHE A 44 8.05 -36.35 -22.63
N GLU A 45 7.45 -36.43 -23.85
CA GLU A 45 5.99 -36.40 -24.00
C GLU A 45 5.37 -37.73 -23.55
N ALA A 46 4.05 -37.75 -23.34
CA ALA A 46 3.36 -38.97 -22.85
C ALA A 46 3.43 -40.13 -23.85
N GLN A 47 3.32 -39.84 -25.14
CA GLN A 47 3.32 -40.83 -26.23
C GLN A 47 4.59 -40.77 -27.07
N ASP A 48 5.32 -39.66 -27.09
CA ASP A 48 6.59 -39.56 -27.81
C ASP A 48 7.72 -40.11 -26.95
N THR A 49 8.11 -41.33 -27.28
CA THR A 49 9.18 -42.07 -26.60
C THR A 49 10.50 -41.98 -27.35
N SER A 50 10.64 -41.00 -28.27
CA SER A 50 11.84 -40.78 -29.05
C SER A 50 13.10 -40.75 -28.19
N GLU A 51 14.14 -41.42 -28.67
CA GLU A 51 15.42 -41.54 -27.97
C GLU A 51 16.11 -40.19 -27.84
N LYS A 52 16.66 -39.92 -26.63
CA LYS A 52 17.51 -38.78 -26.34
C LYS A 52 18.90 -39.23 -25.94
N ILE A 53 19.92 -38.48 -26.35
CA ILE A 53 21.32 -38.83 -26.13
C ILE A 53 21.85 -37.97 -24.95
N ILE A 54 22.54 -38.63 -24.00
CA ILE A 54 23.32 -38.04 -22.94
C ILE A 54 24.77 -38.47 -23.11
N THR A 55 25.73 -37.56 -23.07
CA THR A 55 27.13 -37.92 -22.94
C THR A 55 27.48 -38.03 -21.45
N VAL A 56 27.96 -39.21 -21.06
CA VAL A 56 28.53 -39.45 -19.73
C VAL A 56 30.04 -39.22 -19.80
N TYR A 57 30.57 -38.42 -18.90
CA TYR A 57 32.00 -38.14 -18.76
C TYR A 57 32.47 -38.84 -17.49
N ALA A 58 33.31 -39.79 -17.60
CA ALA A 58 33.89 -40.51 -16.48
C ALA A 58 35.37 -40.82 -16.73
N ASP A 59 36.14 -40.90 -15.68
CA ASP A 59 37.56 -41.27 -15.75
C ASP A 59 37.77 -42.78 -15.60
N ALA A 60 36.75 -43.52 -15.23
CA ALA A 60 36.77 -44.96 -14.98
C ALA A 60 35.44 -45.61 -15.41
N ASP A 61 35.25 -46.87 -15.01
CA ASP A 61 34.02 -47.62 -15.22
C ASP A 61 32.85 -46.97 -14.45
N TRP A 62 31.68 -46.97 -15.07
CA TRP A 62 30.44 -46.52 -14.48
C TRP A 62 29.29 -47.48 -14.80
N VAL A 63 28.26 -47.48 -13.96
CA VAL A 63 27.01 -48.22 -14.12
C VAL A 63 25.82 -47.31 -13.87
N THR A 64 24.64 -47.66 -14.42
CA THR A 64 23.41 -46.89 -14.27
C THR A 64 22.48 -47.52 -13.23
N GLU A 65 21.79 -46.64 -12.44
CA GLU A 65 20.54 -46.97 -11.77
C GLU A 65 19.39 -46.39 -12.58
N ILE A 66 18.50 -47.25 -13.05
CA ILE A 66 17.48 -46.92 -14.03
C ILE A 66 16.11 -47.10 -13.40
N PRO A 67 15.22 -46.10 -13.46
CA PRO A 67 13.80 -46.25 -13.12
C PRO A 67 13.10 -47.27 -14.04
N ASP A 68 12.09 -47.98 -13.54
CA ASP A 68 11.38 -49.06 -14.26
C ASP A 68 10.80 -48.65 -15.60
N TRP A 69 10.45 -47.43 -15.81
CA TRP A 69 9.82 -46.88 -17.00
C TRP A 69 10.83 -46.18 -17.98
N VAL A 70 12.11 -46.17 -17.61
CA VAL A 70 13.22 -45.62 -18.37
C VAL A 70 14.07 -46.73 -18.95
N THR A 71 14.49 -46.62 -20.18
CA THR A 71 15.45 -47.53 -20.86
C THR A 71 16.71 -46.76 -21.19
N VAL A 72 17.84 -47.33 -20.90
CA VAL A 72 19.17 -46.74 -21.12
C VAL A 72 20.04 -47.70 -21.83
N THR A 73 20.75 -47.26 -22.87
CA THR A 73 21.67 -48.11 -23.66
C THR A 73 22.92 -47.31 -24.03
N PRO A 74 24.13 -47.76 -23.64
CA PRO A 74 24.41 -48.91 -22.77
C PRO A 74 24.13 -48.59 -21.27
N THR A 75 23.96 -49.61 -20.41
CA THR A 75 23.70 -49.49 -18.97
C THR A 75 24.98 -49.36 -18.14
N GLU A 76 26.12 -49.61 -18.75
CA GLU A 76 27.46 -49.49 -18.14
C GLU A 76 28.46 -49.06 -19.22
N GLY A 77 29.57 -48.49 -18.79
CA GLY A 77 30.62 -48.06 -19.73
C GLY A 77 31.90 -47.68 -18.99
N THR A 78 32.89 -47.28 -19.79
CA THR A 78 34.19 -46.80 -19.33
C THR A 78 34.55 -45.50 -20.06
N GLY A 79 34.97 -44.51 -19.29
CA GLY A 79 35.38 -43.22 -19.86
C GLY A 79 34.21 -42.38 -20.40
N VAL A 80 34.49 -41.63 -21.45
CA VAL A 80 33.48 -40.75 -22.11
C VAL A 80 32.67 -41.56 -23.10
N MET A 81 31.34 -41.57 -22.96
CA MET A 81 30.48 -42.38 -23.82
C MET A 81 29.09 -41.71 -23.96
N ASP A 82 28.52 -41.80 -25.18
CA ASP A 82 27.12 -41.42 -25.41
C ASP A 82 26.19 -42.56 -25.00
N VAL A 83 25.13 -42.19 -24.30
CA VAL A 83 24.11 -43.10 -23.80
C VAL A 83 22.77 -42.65 -24.32
N THR A 84 22.05 -43.60 -24.93
CA THR A 84 20.69 -43.39 -25.40
C THR A 84 19.70 -43.63 -24.29
N VAL A 85 18.79 -42.68 -24.06
CA VAL A 85 17.72 -42.75 -23.07
C VAL A 85 16.38 -42.70 -23.78
N SER A 86 15.50 -43.63 -23.47
CA SER A 86 14.10 -43.64 -23.93
C SER A 86 13.17 -44.00 -22.76
N VAL A 87 11.88 -43.82 -22.96
CA VAL A 87 10.87 -44.07 -21.92
C VAL A 87 9.72 -44.92 -22.49
N SER A 88 9.00 -45.65 -21.65
CA SER A 88 7.73 -46.26 -22.02
C SER A 88 6.64 -45.17 -22.12
N GLU A 89 5.59 -45.42 -22.94
CA GLU A 89 4.43 -44.53 -22.98
C GLU A 89 3.81 -44.33 -21.58
N ASN A 90 3.39 -43.10 -21.32
CA ASN A 90 2.71 -42.72 -20.07
C ASN A 90 1.19 -42.67 -20.28
N MET A 91 0.59 -43.84 -20.54
CA MET A 91 -0.81 -43.99 -20.87
C MET A 91 -1.47 -45.02 -19.94
N ARG A 92 -2.72 -44.74 -19.56
CA ARG A 92 -3.59 -45.65 -18.78
C ARG A 92 -5.02 -45.55 -19.32
N ASP A 93 -5.63 -46.68 -19.67
CA ASP A 93 -6.99 -46.78 -20.19
C ASP A 93 -7.28 -45.89 -21.41
N GLY A 94 -6.26 -45.75 -22.31
CA GLY A 94 -6.41 -44.97 -23.53
C GLY A 94 -6.26 -43.45 -23.39
N ALA A 95 -5.95 -42.96 -22.19
CA ALA A 95 -5.69 -41.56 -21.92
C ALA A 95 -4.33 -41.38 -21.19
N MET A 96 -3.80 -40.15 -21.14
CA MET A 96 -2.58 -39.86 -20.41
C MET A 96 -2.72 -40.20 -18.95
N ASP A 97 -1.72 -40.89 -18.38
CA ASP A 97 -1.63 -41.14 -16.95
C ASP A 97 -1.04 -39.91 -16.21
N ASN A 98 -0.94 -39.99 -14.89
CA ASN A 98 -0.32 -38.92 -14.11
C ASN A 98 1.11 -38.62 -14.58
N PRO A 99 1.57 -37.37 -14.52
CA PRO A 99 2.96 -37.04 -14.82
C PRO A 99 3.89 -37.77 -13.88
N ARG A 100 5.04 -38.21 -14.39
CA ARG A 100 6.01 -38.97 -13.60
C ARG A 100 7.40 -38.39 -13.71
N LYS A 101 8.15 -38.49 -12.62
CA LYS A 101 9.54 -38.03 -12.51
C LYS A 101 10.35 -39.10 -11.78
N ALA A 102 11.57 -39.31 -12.25
CA ALA A 102 12.52 -40.20 -11.54
C ALA A 102 13.95 -39.74 -11.83
N LYS A 103 14.89 -40.18 -10.98
CA LYS A 103 16.31 -39.94 -11.17
C LYS A 103 16.95 -41.10 -11.92
N LEU A 104 17.57 -40.82 -13.04
CA LEU A 104 18.53 -41.68 -13.70
C LEU A 104 19.90 -41.37 -13.10
N VAL A 105 20.59 -42.36 -12.57
CA VAL A 105 21.85 -42.15 -11.86
C VAL A 105 22.98 -42.90 -12.54
N PHE A 106 24.08 -42.22 -12.89
CA PHE A 106 25.33 -42.77 -13.32
C PHE A 106 26.28 -42.83 -12.11
N LYS A 107 26.76 -44.03 -11.78
CA LYS A 107 27.62 -44.31 -10.61
C LYS A 107 28.99 -44.80 -11.02
N GLY A 108 30.04 -44.18 -10.52
CA GLY A 108 31.41 -44.69 -10.58
C GLY A 108 31.74 -45.59 -9.39
N ARG A 109 33.02 -45.73 -9.10
CA ARG A 109 33.56 -46.67 -8.08
C ARG A 109 33.32 -46.21 -6.64
N THR A 110 33.14 -44.91 -6.42
CA THR A 110 32.98 -44.36 -5.06
C THR A 110 31.59 -43.77 -4.88
N LEU A 111 31.13 -43.59 -3.65
CA LEU A 111 29.86 -42.96 -3.34
C LEU A 111 29.79 -41.49 -3.81
N ALA A 112 30.95 -40.84 -3.96
CA ALA A 112 31.03 -39.45 -4.45
C ALA A 112 31.03 -39.38 -6.00
N SER A 113 31.34 -40.48 -6.69
CA SER A 113 31.39 -40.59 -8.14
C SER A 113 29.99 -40.83 -8.69
N ARG A 114 29.19 -39.75 -8.79
CA ARG A 114 27.78 -39.88 -9.09
C ARG A 114 27.29 -38.69 -9.89
N ALA A 115 26.56 -38.92 -11.00
CA ALA A 115 25.79 -37.95 -11.71
C ALA A 115 24.31 -38.34 -11.69
N GLU A 116 23.45 -37.39 -11.42
CA GLU A 116 21.99 -37.55 -11.43
C GLU A 116 21.37 -36.74 -12.57
N VAL A 117 20.51 -37.38 -13.35
CA VAL A 117 19.71 -36.74 -14.40
C VAL A 117 18.25 -36.95 -14.04
N LEU A 118 17.52 -35.83 -13.88
CA LEU A 118 16.07 -35.88 -13.63
C LEU A 118 15.37 -36.22 -14.95
N VAL A 119 14.72 -37.37 -15.01
CA VAL A 119 13.87 -37.75 -16.13
C VAL A 119 12.43 -37.45 -15.76
N SER A 120 11.77 -36.61 -16.56
CA SER A 120 10.37 -36.23 -16.42
C SER A 120 9.57 -36.66 -17.64
N GLN A 121 8.37 -37.12 -17.45
CA GLN A 121 7.45 -37.42 -18.55
C GLN A 121 6.10 -36.78 -18.33
N VAL A 122 5.61 -36.12 -19.37
CA VAL A 122 4.32 -35.41 -19.37
C VAL A 122 3.17 -36.39 -19.10
N GLY A 123 2.12 -35.93 -18.46
CA GLY A 123 0.90 -36.66 -18.18
C GLY A 123 -0.24 -35.71 -17.85
N ASN A 124 -1.39 -36.27 -17.48
CA ASN A 124 -2.56 -35.54 -17.00
C ASN A 124 -2.51 -35.41 -15.47
N LYS A 125 -2.06 -34.27 -14.96
CA LYS A 125 -1.93 -34.07 -13.52
C LYS A 125 -3.28 -34.08 -12.77
N PHE A 126 -4.40 -33.97 -13.49
CA PHE A 126 -5.73 -33.95 -12.89
C PHE A 126 -6.43 -35.31 -12.91
N ARG A 127 -5.84 -36.35 -13.50
CA ARG A 127 -6.50 -37.64 -13.72
C ARG A 127 -7.12 -38.27 -12.46
N ASP A 128 -6.35 -38.27 -11.36
CA ASP A 128 -6.77 -38.91 -10.11
C ASP A 128 -7.06 -37.90 -9.00
N ILE A 129 -7.17 -36.60 -9.31
CA ILE A 129 -7.40 -35.57 -8.31
C ILE A 129 -8.91 -35.48 -7.99
N PRO A 130 -9.30 -35.54 -6.71
CA PRO A 130 -10.69 -35.35 -6.29
C PRO A 130 -11.12 -33.90 -6.48
N GLU A 131 -12.43 -33.69 -6.57
CA GLU A 131 -13.01 -32.36 -6.53
C GLU A 131 -13.11 -31.84 -5.10
N TYR A 132 -12.58 -30.63 -4.87
CA TYR A 132 -12.62 -29.94 -3.58
C TYR A 132 -13.81 -28.99 -3.52
N GLN A 133 -14.73 -29.25 -2.58
CA GLN A 133 -15.93 -28.41 -2.38
C GLN A 133 -15.67 -27.27 -1.38
N LYS A 134 -14.59 -27.34 -0.60
CA LYS A 134 -14.24 -26.36 0.42
C LYS A 134 -12.85 -25.77 0.12
N ILE A 135 -12.77 -24.45 0.15
CA ILE A 135 -11.50 -23.74 -0.04
C ILE A 135 -10.54 -24.03 1.11
N GLY A 136 -11.05 -24.19 2.34
CA GLY A 136 -10.22 -24.58 3.49
C GLY A 136 -9.45 -25.89 3.29
N ASP A 137 -10.05 -26.87 2.62
CA ASP A 137 -9.39 -28.15 2.32
C ASP A 137 -8.24 -27.95 1.30
N VAL A 138 -8.42 -27.05 0.33
CA VAL A 138 -7.38 -26.69 -0.66
C VAL A 138 -6.23 -25.95 0.00
N ILE A 139 -6.52 -25.01 0.91
CA ILE A 139 -5.50 -24.25 1.65
C ILE A 139 -4.59 -25.18 2.46
N ALA A 140 -5.14 -26.27 2.99
CA ALA A 140 -4.40 -27.25 3.79
C ALA A 140 -3.49 -28.18 2.98
N LEU A 141 -3.57 -28.18 1.64
CA LEU A 141 -2.70 -29.01 0.80
C LEU A 141 -1.26 -28.46 0.80
N ASP A 142 -0.32 -29.35 0.54
CA ASP A 142 1.06 -28.97 0.27
C ASP A 142 1.17 -28.18 -1.06
N ASP A 143 2.21 -27.37 -1.18
CA ASP A 143 2.54 -26.73 -2.45
C ASP A 143 2.86 -27.78 -3.53
N GLU A 144 2.62 -27.44 -4.78
CA GLU A 144 2.68 -28.31 -5.97
C GLU A 144 1.52 -29.32 -6.08
N ALA A 145 0.56 -29.37 -5.15
CA ALA A 145 -0.61 -30.21 -5.28
C ALA A 145 -1.54 -29.69 -6.41
N ALA A 146 -1.96 -30.61 -7.29
CA ALA A 146 -3.01 -30.31 -8.26
C ALA A 146 -4.36 -30.21 -7.56
N VAL A 147 -5.19 -29.25 -7.96
CA VAL A 147 -6.51 -29.01 -7.37
C VAL A 147 -7.60 -28.88 -8.43
N LYS A 148 -8.78 -29.42 -8.11
CA LYS A 148 -10.01 -29.27 -8.89
C LYS A 148 -11.07 -28.66 -7.98
N ILE A 149 -11.50 -27.43 -8.26
CA ILE A 149 -12.61 -26.78 -7.58
C ILE A 149 -13.75 -26.68 -8.57
N PRO A 150 -14.85 -27.46 -8.38
CA PRO A 150 -15.94 -27.50 -9.36
C PRO A 150 -16.75 -26.22 -9.38
N SER A 151 -16.84 -25.50 -8.25
CA SER A 151 -17.56 -24.24 -8.14
C SER A 151 -17.06 -23.42 -6.94
N ALA A 152 -16.72 -22.16 -7.16
CA ALA A 152 -16.41 -21.19 -6.11
C ALA A 152 -16.91 -19.81 -6.53
N LEU A 153 -17.12 -18.92 -5.56
CA LEU A 153 -17.60 -17.55 -5.78
C LEU A 153 -16.42 -16.59 -5.84
N VAL A 154 -16.39 -15.75 -6.86
CA VAL A 154 -15.40 -14.65 -6.98
C VAL A 154 -15.76 -13.55 -6.00
N MET A 155 -14.85 -13.29 -5.06
CA MET A 155 -15.04 -12.34 -3.96
C MET A 155 -14.35 -10.99 -4.22
N ALA A 156 -13.24 -10.99 -4.92
CA ALA A 156 -12.47 -9.78 -5.29
C ALA A 156 -11.68 -10.03 -6.58
N VAL A 157 -11.43 -8.98 -7.35
CA VAL A 157 -10.70 -9.05 -8.62
C VAL A 157 -9.54 -8.07 -8.59
N THR A 158 -8.41 -8.47 -9.16
CA THR A 158 -7.22 -7.65 -9.38
C THR A 158 -6.75 -7.77 -10.83
N ASN A 159 -5.75 -6.99 -11.22
CA ASN A 159 -5.14 -7.11 -12.55
C ASN A 159 -4.33 -8.42 -12.77
N LYS A 160 -4.07 -9.19 -11.71
CA LYS A 160 -3.24 -10.41 -11.76
C LYS A 160 -4.00 -11.68 -11.45
N GLY A 161 -5.27 -11.56 -11.07
CA GLY A 161 -6.09 -12.67 -10.67
C GLY A 161 -7.22 -12.23 -9.75
N PHE A 162 -7.75 -13.16 -9.00
CA PHE A 162 -8.95 -12.93 -8.20
C PHE A 162 -9.00 -13.80 -6.94
N ILE A 163 -9.75 -13.37 -5.95
CA ILE A 163 -10.04 -14.15 -4.73
C ILE A 163 -11.32 -14.97 -4.96
N ILE A 164 -11.24 -16.24 -4.58
CA ILE A 164 -12.43 -17.12 -4.51
C ILE A 164 -12.66 -17.61 -3.08
N SER A 165 -13.93 -17.90 -2.79
CA SER A 165 -14.38 -18.58 -1.57
C SER A 165 -15.50 -19.56 -1.90
N ASP A 166 -15.70 -20.55 -1.04
CA ASP A 166 -16.85 -21.46 -1.15
C ASP A 166 -18.09 -20.87 -0.47
N ASP A 167 -19.27 -21.50 -0.71
CA ASP A 167 -20.56 -21.06 -0.16
C ASP A 167 -20.60 -21.09 1.38
N GLN A 168 -19.68 -21.82 2.04
CA GLN A 168 -19.57 -21.90 3.51
C GLN A 168 -18.56 -20.90 4.07
N GLN A 169 -17.84 -20.19 3.19
CA GLN A 169 -16.74 -19.29 3.56
C GLN A 169 -15.67 -19.98 4.44
N SER A 170 -15.35 -21.25 4.11
CA SER A 170 -14.36 -22.04 4.85
C SER A 170 -12.94 -21.50 4.73
N GLY A 171 -12.70 -20.61 3.78
CA GLY A 171 -11.45 -19.89 3.52
C GLY A 171 -11.55 -19.01 2.28
N ALA A 172 -10.49 -18.28 2.02
CA ALA A 172 -10.31 -17.50 0.80
C ALA A 172 -8.93 -17.80 0.21
N ILE A 173 -8.86 -17.96 -1.10
CA ILE A 173 -7.60 -18.23 -1.82
C ILE A 173 -7.52 -17.35 -3.05
N PHE A 174 -6.31 -16.90 -3.39
CA PHE A 174 -6.06 -16.14 -4.60
C PHE A 174 -5.80 -17.08 -5.78
N VAL A 175 -6.48 -16.87 -6.87
CA VAL A 175 -6.24 -17.57 -8.15
C VAL A 175 -5.44 -16.64 -9.04
N GLU A 176 -4.22 -17.07 -9.39
CA GLU A 176 -3.35 -16.37 -10.33
C GLU A 176 -3.67 -16.81 -11.75
N ASP A 177 -4.49 -16.02 -12.43
CA ASP A 177 -4.91 -16.24 -13.82
C ASP A 177 -5.28 -14.91 -14.47
N THR A 178 -5.19 -14.86 -15.81
CA THR A 178 -5.55 -13.69 -16.63
C THR A 178 -6.98 -13.77 -17.18
N GLU A 179 -7.74 -14.80 -16.86
CA GLU A 179 -9.14 -14.93 -17.28
C GLU A 179 -9.98 -13.78 -16.71
N LYS A 180 -10.85 -13.25 -17.54
CA LYS A 180 -11.71 -12.13 -17.14
C LYS A 180 -12.91 -12.63 -16.35
N VAL A 181 -12.90 -12.35 -15.07
CA VAL A 181 -13.98 -12.63 -14.14
C VAL A 181 -14.46 -11.35 -13.47
N ALA A 182 -15.66 -11.38 -12.93
CA ALA A 182 -16.23 -10.29 -12.13
C ALA A 182 -16.60 -10.76 -10.73
N VAL A 183 -16.65 -9.83 -9.78
CA VAL A 183 -17.16 -10.12 -8.43
C VAL A 183 -18.60 -10.62 -8.53
N GLY A 184 -18.88 -11.75 -7.90
CA GLY A 184 -20.18 -12.44 -7.99
C GLY A 184 -20.27 -13.47 -9.10
N ASP A 185 -19.20 -13.72 -9.87
CA ASP A 185 -19.15 -14.87 -10.76
C ASP A 185 -18.93 -16.15 -9.96
N LYS A 186 -19.61 -17.23 -10.36
CA LYS A 186 -19.26 -18.59 -9.95
C LYS A 186 -18.34 -19.19 -10.98
N VAL A 187 -17.20 -19.70 -10.52
CA VAL A 187 -16.14 -20.22 -11.39
C VAL A 187 -15.75 -21.64 -11.01
N CYS A 188 -15.43 -22.44 -12.04
CA CYS A 188 -14.69 -23.68 -11.90
C CYS A 188 -13.20 -23.35 -12.02
N VAL A 189 -12.36 -23.88 -11.12
CA VAL A 189 -10.90 -23.61 -11.12
C VAL A 189 -10.14 -24.92 -11.01
N TRP A 190 -9.28 -25.17 -11.98
CA TRP A 190 -8.31 -26.26 -11.98
C TRP A 190 -6.91 -25.65 -12.09
N GLY A 191 -6.03 -26.01 -11.18
CA GLY A 191 -4.70 -25.42 -11.12
C GLY A 191 -3.77 -26.17 -10.18
N THR A 192 -2.69 -25.51 -9.82
CA THR A 192 -1.71 -26.02 -8.86
C THR A 192 -1.68 -25.13 -7.65
N LYS A 193 -1.87 -25.71 -6.46
CA LYS A 193 -1.71 -25.01 -5.19
C LYS A 193 -0.26 -24.61 -5.03
N SER A 194 -0.03 -23.37 -4.61
CA SER A 194 1.29 -22.78 -4.38
C SER A 194 1.21 -21.74 -3.27
N SER A 195 2.31 -21.08 -2.99
CA SER A 195 2.40 -19.95 -2.05
C SER A 195 3.01 -18.74 -2.74
N ASP A 196 2.47 -17.56 -2.49
CA ASP A 196 3.01 -16.30 -3.01
C ASP A 196 4.27 -15.84 -2.26
N GLY A 197 4.85 -14.70 -2.66
CA GLY A 197 6.03 -14.12 -2.02
C GLY A 197 5.84 -13.75 -0.55
N ALA A 198 4.60 -13.63 -0.08
CA ALA A 198 4.24 -13.42 1.33
C ALA A 198 3.92 -14.74 2.06
N LYS A 199 4.11 -15.87 1.40
CA LYS A 199 3.79 -17.23 1.88
C LYS A 199 2.29 -17.46 2.13
N LEU A 200 1.44 -16.68 1.45
CA LEU A 200 0.00 -16.90 1.48
C LEU A 200 -0.41 -17.86 0.37
N PRO A 201 -1.44 -18.71 0.61
CA PRO A 201 -1.86 -19.71 -0.35
C PRO A 201 -2.45 -19.07 -1.61
N ILE A 202 -2.06 -19.65 -2.76
CA ILE A 202 -2.58 -19.30 -4.09
C ILE A 202 -2.87 -20.57 -4.90
N ILE A 203 -3.64 -20.43 -5.96
CA ILE A 203 -3.75 -21.39 -7.05
C ILE A 203 -3.17 -20.76 -8.30
N SER A 204 -2.14 -21.36 -8.86
CA SER A 204 -1.60 -20.96 -10.16
C SER A 204 -2.27 -21.74 -11.28
N CYS A 205 -2.73 -21.03 -12.30
CA CYS A 205 -3.35 -21.61 -13.51
C CYS A 205 -2.50 -21.35 -14.75
N ALA A 206 -1.19 -21.52 -14.64
CA ALA A 206 -0.21 -21.21 -15.70
C ALA A 206 -0.06 -22.31 -16.76
N GLU A 207 -0.43 -23.57 -16.45
CA GLU A 207 -0.22 -24.71 -17.33
C GLU A 207 -1.49 -25.03 -18.15
N LYS A 208 -1.94 -24.10 -18.97
CA LYS A 208 -3.02 -24.31 -19.94
C LYS A 208 -2.61 -25.38 -20.95
N SER A 209 -3.55 -26.14 -21.46
CA SER A 209 -3.29 -27.17 -22.48
C SER A 209 -4.28 -27.04 -23.64
N ASP A 210 -3.73 -27.07 -24.87
CA ASP A 210 -4.51 -27.16 -26.09
C ASP A 210 -4.63 -28.62 -26.60
N ASP A 211 -3.97 -29.57 -25.90
CA ASP A 211 -4.04 -30.99 -26.25
C ASP A 211 -5.38 -31.59 -25.76
N PRO A 212 -6.24 -32.10 -26.66
CA PRO A 212 -7.53 -32.66 -26.28
C PRO A 212 -7.42 -33.91 -25.40
N ASN A 213 -6.25 -34.55 -25.32
CA ASN A 213 -6.02 -35.73 -24.48
C ASN A 213 -5.44 -35.36 -23.09
N ARG A 214 -5.14 -34.09 -22.87
CA ARG A 214 -4.53 -33.57 -21.63
C ARG A 214 -5.39 -32.47 -21.05
N GLU A 215 -5.88 -32.69 -19.83
CA GLU A 215 -6.52 -31.62 -19.08
C GLU A 215 -5.46 -30.65 -18.55
N GLY A 216 -5.54 -29.38 -18.98
CA GLY A 216 -4.70 -28.30 -18.47
C GLY A 216 -5.34 -27.54 -17.33
N ASP A 217 -4.60 -26.57 -16.79
CA ASP A 217 -5.15 -25.57 -15.87
C ASP A 217 -6.27 -24.80 -16.57
N LYS A 218 -7.34 -24.48 -15.82
CA LYS A 218 -8.45 -23.71 -16.37
C LYS A 218 -9.17 -22.88 -15.31
N VAL A 219 -9.74 -21.80 -15.79
CA VAL A 219 -10.77 -21.02 -15.11
C VAL A 219 -11.95 -20.95 -16.05
N GLU A 220 -13.14 -21.33 -15.60
CA GLU A 220 -14.35 -21.31 -16.39
C GLU A 220 -15.47 -20.63 -15.59
N VAL A 221 -16.08 -19.59 -16.17
CA VAL A 221 -17.22 -18.91 -15.57
C VAL A 221 -18.49 -19.74 -15.79
N LEU A 222 -19.06 -20.26 -14.70
CA LEU A 222 -20.26 -21.09 -14.71
C LEU A 222 -21.53 -20.25 -14.72
N SER A 223 -21.54 -19.15 -13.98
CA SER A 223 -22.65 -18.19 -13.93
C SER A 223 -22.17 -16.87 -13.35
N SER A 224 -22.90 -15.79 -13.60
CA SER A 224 -22.55 -14.43 -13.14
C SER A 224 -23.67 -13.80 -12.31
N GLY A 225 -23.30 -12.76 -11.53
CA GLY A 225 -24.28 -11.91 -10.83
C GLY A 225 -24.78 -12.48 -9.51
N ALA A 226 -24.08 -13.44 -8.90
CA ALA A 226 -24.42 -13.89 -7.55
C ALA A 226 -24.14 -12.78 -6.53
N THR A 227 -24.99 -12.71 -5.50
CA THR A 227 -24.77 -11.77 -4.38
C THR A 227 -23.58 -12.22 -3.55
N VAL A 228 -22.63 -11.32 -3.35
CA VAL A 228 -21.45 -11.56 -2.50
C VAL A 228 -21.73 -11.04 -1.10
N THR A 229 -21.51 -11.90 -0.11
CA THR A 229 -21.51 -11.51 1.31
C THR A 229 -20.10 -11.71 1.86
N TYR A 230 -19.52 -10.65 2.40
CA TYR A 230 -18.18 -10.71 2.97
C TYR A 230 -18.22 -11.15 4.44
N PRO A 231 -17.17 -11.82 4.93
CA PRO A 231 -17.02 -12.11 6.36
C PRO A 231 -16.97 -10.82 7.19
N THR A 232 -17.20 -10.93 8.50
CA THR A 232 -16.93 -9.81 9.42
C THR A 232 -15.42 -9.49 9.39
N PRO A 233 -15.01 -8.26 9.07
CA PRO A 233 -13.61 -7.93 8.97
C PRO A 233 -12.95 -7.86 10.34
N THR A 234 -11.69 -8.27 10.42
CA THR A 234 -10.80 -7.93 11.54
C THR A 234 -10.31 -6.50 11.36
N ASP A 235 -10.55 -5.63 12.34
CA ASP A 235 -10.08 -4.25 12.30
C ASP A 235 -8.59 -4.20 12.68
N LEU A 236 -7.77 -3.72 11.76
CA LEU A 236 -6.32 -3.59 11.92
C LEU A 236 -5.90 -2.18 12.37
N THR A 237 -6.81 -1.23 12.47
CA THR A 237 -6.49 0.18 12.73
C THR A 237 -5.62 0.36 13.98
N GLU A 238 -5.94 -0.34 15.08
CA GLU A 238 -5.16 -0.28 16.33
C GLU A 238 -4.05 -1.35 16.43
N GLN A 239 -3.99 -2.30 15.52
CA GLN A 239 -3.02 -3.44 15.57
C GLN A 239 -2.14 -3.51 14.33
N ILE A 240 -2.09 -2.45 13.55
CA ILE A 240 -1.37 -2.44 12.27
C ILE A 240 0.11 -2.83 12.42
N ASP A 241 0.73 -2.42 13.51
CA ASP A 241 2.16 -2.65 13.76
C ASP A 241 2.52 -4.05 14.26
N THR A 242 1.51 -4.82 14.64
CA THR A 242 1.70 -6.16 15.23
C THR A 242 0.98 -7.26 14.45
N TYR A 243 0.14 -6.90 13.49
CA TYR A 243 -0.66 -7.86 12.75
C TYR A 243 0.17 -8.74 11.85
N THR A 244 -0.08 -10.04 11.92
CA THR A 244 0.45 -11.04 11.01
C THR A 244 -0.63 -12.08 10.73
N SER A 245 -0.66 -12.60 9.50
CA SER A 245 -1.56 -13.69 9.13
C SER A 245 -0.87 -14.59 8.10
N ALA A 246 -1.08 -15.88 8.23
CA ALA A 246 -0.73 -16.90 7.23
C ALA A 246 -1.90 -17.20 6.27
N GLU A 247 -3.02 -16.52 6.42
CA GLU A 247 -4.24 -16.71 5.65
C GLU A 247 -4.67 -15.39 5.02
N ARG A 248 -5.52 -15.47 4.00
CA ARG A 248 -6.15 -14.31 3.37
C ARG A 248 -7.37 -13.87 4.17
N SER A 249 -7.14 -13.48 5.42
CA SER A 249 -8.18 -12.98 6.32
C SER A 249 -8.87 -11.75 5.73
N TYR A 250 -10.18 -11.62 5.96
CA TYR A 250 -10.91 -10.41 5.60
C TYR A 250 -10.68 -9.35 6.68
N VAL A 251 -10.14 -8.20 6.28
CA VAL A 251 -9.67 -7.16 7.19
C VAL A 251 -10.23 -5.79 6.82
N THR A 252 -10.20 -4.86 7.77
CA THR A 252 -10.53 -3.44 7.54
C THR A 252 -9.49 -2.55 8.20
N VAL A 253 -9.26 -1.38 7.61
CA VAL A 253 -8.37 -0.34 8.13
C VAL A 253 -8.98 1.02 7.87
N THR A 254 -8.92 1.91 8.86
CA THR A 254 -9.31 3.31 8.71
C THR A 254 -8.09 4.20 8.90
N GLY A 255 -7.89 5.17 8.03
CA GLY A 255 -6.77 6.10 8.11
C GLY A 255 -6.72 7.12 6.98
N PHE A 256 -5.68 7.92 6.98
CA PHE A 256 -5.39 8.93 5.98
C PHE A 256 -4.80 8.32 4.72
N PHE A 257 -5.41 8.61 3.58
CA PHE A 257 -4.91 8.17 2.27
C PHE A 257 -4.11 9.28 1.60
N ASN A 258 -2.82 9.03 1.37
CA ASN A 258 -1.88 9.99 0.77
C ASN A 258 -1.72 9.84 -0.76
N GLY A 259 -2.64 9.16 -1.43
CA GLY A 259 -2.57 8.83 -2.85
C GLY A 259 -1.85 7.52 -3.17
N SER A 260 -1.17 6.91 -2.20
CA SER A 260 -0.42 5.65 -2.33
C SER A 260 -0.77 4.65 -1.23
N THR A 261 -0.76 5.08 0.02
CA THR A 261 -1.00 4.24 1.20
C THR A 261 -2.01 4.89 2.15
N VAL A 262 -2.63 4.06 2.98
CA VAL A 262 -3.46 4.46 4.11
C VAL A 262 -2.62 4.37 5.37
N SER A 263 -2.43 5.50 6.05
CA SER A 263 -1.72 5.61 7.34
C SER A 263 -2.72 5.76 8.47
N VAL A 264 -2.60 4.95 9.51
CA VAL A 264 -3.52 4.98 10.66
C VAL A 264 -3.15 6.06 11.68
N ALA A 265 -1.86 6.40 11.78
CA ALA A 265 -1.29 7.44 12.62
C ALA A 265 0.07 7.87 12.07
N ASP A 266 0.55 9.05 12.50
CA ASP A 266 1.85 9.60 12.05
C ASP A 266 3.05 8.80 12.56
N ASP A 267 2.92 8.14 13.70
CA ASP A 267 3.95 7.32 14.35
C ASP A 267 3.78 5.81 14.10
N ALA A 268 2.82 5.40 13.29
CA ALA A 268 2.62 4.00 12.93
C ALA A 268 3.82 3.47 12.13
N LYS A 269 4.32 2.30 12.53
CA LYS A 269 5.44 1.63 11.85
C LYS A 269 5.06 1.16 10.44
N TYR A 270 3.82 0.73 10.27
CA TYR A 270 3.30 0.19 9.02
C TYR A 270 2.13 1.01 8.49
N SER A 271 2.02 1.04 7.19
CA SER A 271 0.87 1.57 6.44
C SER A 271 0.18 0.47 5.64
N VAL A 272 -0.91 0.79 4.97
CA VAL A 272 -1.65 -0.15 4.13
C VAL A 272 -1.64 0.32 2.68
N SER A 273 -1.33 -0.59 1.77
CA SER A 273 -1.48 -0.38 0.33
C SER A 273 -2.59 -1.27 -0.21
N ALA A 274 -3.40 -0.70 -1.05
CA ALA A 274 -4.37 -1.41 -1.85
C ALA A 274 -3.72 -1.97 -3.11
N LEU A 275 -3.86 -3.29 -3.35
CA LEU A 275 -3.25 -3.96 -4.50
C LEU A 275 -4.15 -3.91 -5.73
N ASP A 276 -3.55 -3.51 -6.86
CA ASP A 276 -4.09 -3.65 -8.22
C ASP A 276 -5.60 -3.36 -8.33
N ILE A 277 -6.05 -2.26 -7.68
CA ILE A 277 -7.47 -1.89 -7.61
C ILE A 277 -7.96 -1.47 -8.97
N PRO A 278 -9.14 -1.94 -9.39
CA PRO A 278 -9.82 -1.43 -10.57
C PRO A 278 -10.08 0.08 -10.48
N GLU A 279 -9.83 0.83 -11.56
CA GLU A 279 -10.02 2.30 -11.59
C GLU A 279 -11.44 2.73 -11.20
N GLU A 280 -12.45 1.91 -11.51
CA GLU A 280 -13.85 2.16 -11.18
C GLU A 280 -14.14 2.24 -9.67
N MET A 281 -13.29 1.69 -8.82
CA MET A 281 -13.39 1.86 -7.37
C MET A 281 -13.02 3.27 -6.90
N GLY A 282 -12.40 4.08 -7.75
CA GLY A 282 -12.23 5.52 -7.54
C GLY A 282 -11.25 5.92 -6.45
N LEU A 283 -10.39 5.02 -5.97
CA LEU A 283 -9.44 5.30 -4.87
C LEU A 283 -8.56 6.51 -5.14
N ALA A 284 -8.09 6.68 -6.37
CA ALA A 284 -7.22 7.80 -6.74
C ALA A 284 -7.85 9.19 -6.48
N LYS A 285 -9.18 9.28 -6.47
CA LYS A 285 -9.92 10.53 -6.20
C LYS A 285 -9.98 10.89 -4.72
N LEU A 286 -9.59 9.97 -3.85
CA LEU A 286 -9.68 10.11 -2.39
C LEU A 286 -8.33 10.50 -1.76
N ASN A 287 -7.37 10.95 -2.57
CA ASN A 287 -6.12 11.49 -2.06
C ASN A 287 -6.39 12.67 -1.12
N GLY A 288 -5.79 12.64 0.08
CA GLY A 288 -6.04 13.64 1.11
C GLY A 288 -7.27 13.39 1.99
N HIS A 289 -7.94 12.25 1.82
CA HIS A 289 -9.11 11.88 2.62
C HIS A 289 -8.77 10.86 3.71
N ASN A 290 -9.52 10.89 4.80
CA ASN A 290 -9.66 9.74 5.65
C ASN A 290 -10.57 8.74 4.96
N ILE A 291 -10.14 7.49 4.87
CA ILE A 291 -10.92 6.41 4.25
C ILE A 291 -10.92 5.17 5.12
N THR A 292 -11.95 4.36 4.97
CA THR A 292 -11.95 2.98 5.45
C THR A 292 -11.84 2.06 4.25
N VAL A 293 -10.84 1.19 4.22
CA VAL A 293 -10.69 0.14 3.22
C VAL A 293 -10.94 -1.21 3.86
N SER A 294 -11.71 -2.06 3.19
CA SER A 294 -11.91 -3.45 3.60
C SER A 294 -11.59 -4.39 2.46
N GLY A 295 -11.06 -5.56 2.77
CA GLY A 295 -10.65 -6.53 1.75
C GLY A 295 -9.87 -7.71 2.30
N TYR A 296 -9.28 -8.50 1.41
CA TYR A 296 -8.51 -9.67 1.78
C TYR A 296 -7.04 -9.35 1.97
N TYR A 297 -6.49 -9.79 3.10
CA TYR A 297 -5.08 -9.60 3.41
C TYR A 297 -4.19 -10.27 2.36
N ALA A 298 -3.19 -9.54 1.88
CA ALA A 298 -2.28 -9.98 0.83
C ALA A 298 -0.79 -9.96 1.28
N GLY A 299 -0.58 -9.95 2.60
CA GLY A 299 0.74 -10.06 3.20
C GLY A 299 1.39 -8.72 3.54
N LEU A 300 2.54 -8.81 4.18
CA LEU A 300 3.40 -7.68 4.52
C LEU A 300 4.57 -7.62 3.55
N ALA A 301 4.74 -6.47 2.90
CA ALA A 301 5.95 -6.09 2.19
C ALA A 301 6.54 -4.87 2.90
N GLU A 302 7.40 -5.10 3.88
CA GLU A 302 7.90 -4.04 4.77
C GLU A 302 8.25 -2.74 4.05
N PRO A 303 7.76 -1.58 4.48
CA PRO A 303 6.95 -1.35 5.69
C PRO A 303 5.42 -1.30 5.42
N VAL A 304 4.89 -2.05 4.46
CA VAL A 304 3.52 -1.89 3.98
C VAL A 304 2.74 -3.20 4.03
N HIS A 305 1.62 -3.23 4.76
CA HIS A 305 0.61 -4.27 4.63
C HIS A 305 -0.15 -4.10 3.31
N ARG A 306 -0.46 -5.20 2.64
CA ARG A 306 -1.16 -5.19 1.37
C ARG A 306 -2.55 -5.80 1.53
N ILE A 307 -3.55 -5.18 0.90
CA ILE A 307 -4.94 -5.62 0.93
C ILE A 307 -5.48 -5.65 -0.51
N ILE A 308 -6.14 -6.75 -0.88
CA ILE A 308 -6.98 -6.82 -2.08
C ILE A 308 -8.34 -6.23 -1.68
N VAL A 309 -8.58 -5.00 -2.08
CA VAL A 309 -9.72 -4.21 -1.60
C VAL A 309 -11.02 -4.65 -2.26
N THR A 310 -12.07 -4.74 -1.44
CA THR A 310 -13.44 -5.03 -1.88
C THR A 310 -14.37 -3.83 -1.67
N THR A 311 -14.08 -2.99 -0.66
CA THR A 311 -14.91 -1.85 -0.31
C THR A 311 -14.04 -0.67 0.12
N ILE A 312 -14.44 0.52 -0.29
CA ILE A 312 -13.84 1.79 0.13
C ILE A 312 -14.96 2.67 0.64
N VAL A 313 -14.79 3.23 1.83
CA VAL A 313 -15.71 4.21 2.42
C VAL A 313 -14.95 5.50 2.62
N ASP A 314 -15.38 6.55 1.92
CA ASP A 314 -14.87 7.91 2.11
C ASP A 314 -15.39 8.48 3.44
N LYS A 315 -14.48 8.93 4.30
CA LYS A 315 -14.78 9.59 5.59
C LYS A 315 -14.64 11.12 5.49
N GLY A 316 -14.26 11.61 4.32
CA GLY A 316 -14.05 13.02 4.03
C GLY A 316 -12.59 13.44 3.97
N ALA A 317 -12.36 14.58 3.31
CA ALA A 317 -11.05 15.17 3.20
C ALA A 317 -10.53 15.57 4.60
N VAL A 318 -9.25 15.36 4.83
CA VAL A 318 -8.56 15.87 6.03
C VAL A 318 -8.18 17.32 5.75
N GLU A 319 -8.75 18.22 6.53
CA GLU A 319 -8.36 19.62 6.47
C GLU A 319 -6.97 19.79 7.09
N THR A 320 -6.00 20.16 6.29
CA THR A 320 -4.68 20.55 6.81
C THR A 320 -4.77 21.97 7.32
N VAL A 321 -4.59 22.17 8.62
CA VAL A 321 -4.54 23.50 9.23
C VAL A 321 -3.11 24.01 9.15
N TYR A 322 -2.87 24.99 8.26
CA TYR A 322 -1.54 25.58 8.08
C TYR A 322 -1.23 26.65 9.11
N TRP A 323 -2.27 27.32 9.63
CA TRP A 323 -2.12 28.39 10.59
C TRP A 323 -3.41 28.57 11.39
N THR A 324 -3.27 28.88 12.67
CA THR A 324 -4.36 29.24 13.56
C THR A 324 -3.91 30.31 14.54
N GLU A 325 -4.80 31.24 14.90
CA GLU A 325 -4.59 32.26 15.91
C GLU A 325 -5.90 32.48 16.68
N ASP A 326 -5.88 32.29 17.97
CA ASP A 326 -7.02 32.49 18.86
C ASP A 326 -6.89 33.75 19.74
N PHE A 327 -5.75 34.44 19.68
CA PHE A 327 -5.41 35.60 20.49
C PHE A 327 -5.50 35.39 21.99
N GLU A 328 -5.68 34.18 22.53
CA GLU A 328 -5.79 33.90 23.97
C GLU A 328 -4.55 34.35 24.74
N TRP A 329 -3.40 34.36 24.13
CA TRP A 329 -2.15 34.85 24.72
C TRP A 329 -2.15 36.35 25.03
N LEU A 330 -3.12 37.15 24.51
CA LEU A 330 -3.27 38.57 24.83
C LEU A 330 -3.82 38.82 26.26
N GLU A 331 -4.36 37.81 26.94
CA GLU A 331 -5.00 37.97 28.24
C GLU A 331 -4.17 38.75 29.25
N PRO A 332 -2.85 38.50 29.45
CA PRO A 332 -2.04 39.28 30.38
C PRO A 332 -2.02 40.77 30.08
N TRP A 333 -1.94 41.17 28.82
CA TRP A 333 -1.97 42.55 28.38
C TRP A 333 -3.36 43.17 28.50
N ALA A 334 -4.41 42.40 28.26
CA ALA A 334 -5.79 42.88 28.47
C ALA A 334 -6.06 43.19 29.93
N ILE A 335 -5.53 42.35 30.85
CA ILE A 335 -5.62 42.58 32.30
C ILE A 335 -4.80 43.79 32.77
N ALA A 336 -3.59 43.96 32.20
CA ALA A 336 -2.69 45.05 32.55
C ALA A 336 -3.12 46.41 31.98
N GLY A 337 -3.95 46.42 30.95
CA GLY A 337 -4.37 47.63 30.25
C GLY A 337 -5.32 48.53 31.07
N ASP A 338 -5.37 49.81 30.70
CA ASP A 338 -6.34 50.78 31.29
C ASP A 338 -7.73 50.53 30.68
N ASN A 339 -8.60 49.97 31.49
CA ASN A 339 -9.99 49.68 31.18
C ASN A 339 -10.89 50.89 31.51
N LYS A 340 -10.50 52.10 31.12
CA LYS A 340 -11.28 53.33 31.17
C LYS A 340 -12.31 53.44 32.31
N GLY A 341 -11.84 53.87 33.47
CA GLY A 341 -12.64 53.94 34.67
C GLY A 341 -12.74 52.61 35.48
N LYS A 342 -12.18 51.54 34.95
CA LYS A 342 -11.88 50.34 35.72
C LYS A 342 -10.37 50.30 35.97
N GLN A 343 -9.96 49.85 37.13
CA GLN A 343 -8.55 49.73 37.44
C GLN A 343 -7.90 48.61 36.60
N ALA A 344 -6.62 48.81 36.25
CA ALA A 344 -5.83 47.76 35.63
C ALA A 344 -5.91 46.47 36.45
N GLY A 345 -6.04 45.33 35.80
CA GLY A 345 -6.20 44.02 36.44
C GLY A 345 -7.63 43.62 36.81
N GLN A 346 -8.65 44.43 36.49
CA GLN A 346 -10.03 43.98 36.64
C GLN A 346 -10.33 42.89 35.59
N THR A 347 -10.94 41.81 36.08
CA THR A 347 -11.32 40.68 35.25
C THR A 347 -12.38 41.08 34.26
N VAL A 348 -12.12 40.89 32.94
CA VAL A 348 -13.08 40.91 31.88
C VAL A 348 -13.16 39.49 31.35
N GLU A 349 -14.35 39.00 31.09
CA GLU A 349 -14.53 37.64 30.58
C GLU A 349 -14.05 37.58 29.13
N LYS A 350 -13.63 36.40 28.70
CA LYS A 350 -13.39 36.12 27.28
C LYS A 350 -14.68 36.35 26.50
N ASP A 351 -14.57 36.74 25.25
CA ASP A 351 -15.71 37.01 24.36
C ASP A 351 -16.67 38.11 24.83
N ASP A 352 -16.26 38.95 25.79
CA ASP A 352 -17.05 40.12 26.16
C ASP A 352 -16.90 41.22 25.09
N LEU A 353 -17.71 41.11 24.03
CA LEU A 353 -17.70 42.01 22.87
C LEU A 353 -18.11 43.46 23.19
N ASP A 354 -18.75 43.69 24.33
CA ASP A 354 -19.12 45.01 24.83
C ASP A 354 -18.08 45.64 25.76
N ALA A 355 -17.03 44.89 26.11
CA ALA A 355 -16.01 45.35 27.03
C ALA A 355 -15.27 46.59 26.47
N TYR A 356 -14.85 47.45 27.39
CA TYR A 356 -13.85 48.46 27.04
C TYR A 356 -12.50 47.81 26.79
N CYS A 357 -11.91 48.13 25.64
CA CYS A 357 -10.63 47.55 25.20
C CYS A 357 -9.53 48.62 25.33
N PRO A 358 -8.40 48.33 26.03
CA PRO A 358 -7.24 49.21 26.03
C PRO A 358 -6.54 49.24 24.63
N GLN A 359 -5.79 50.31 24.38
CA GLN A 359 -4.99 50.45 23.17
C GLN A 359 -3.72 49.58 23.26
N LEU A 360 -3.25 49.06 22.12
CA LEU A 360 -2.05 48.23 22.08
C LEU A 360 -0.80 48.88 22.67
N PRO A 361 -0.48 50.17 22.39
CA PRO A 361 0.73 50.81 22.94
C PRO A 361 0.67 51.06 24.44
N THR A 362 -0.51 51.09 25.07
CA THR A 362 -0.72 51.46 26.48
C THR A 362 -0.84 50.25 27.41
N SER A 363 -1.00 49.05 26.84
CA SER A 363 -1.09 47.81 27.60
C SER A 363 0.30 47.17 27.69
N ILE A 364 0.88 47.14 28.89
CA ILE A 364 2.29 46.76 29.09
C ILE A 364 2.36 45.64 30.16
N VAL A 365 3.08 44.56 29.80
CA VAL A 365 3.43 43.46 30.68
C VAL A 365 4.95 43.29 30.65
N ASP A 366 5.58 43.28 31.82
CA ASP A 366 7.03 43.14 31.97
C ASP A 366 7.87 44.11 31.06
N GLY A 367 7.36 45.31 30.86
CA GLY A 367 8.01 46.35 30.05
C GLY A 367 7.77 46.23 28.54
N VAL A 368 7.02 45.23 28.09
CA VAL A 368 6.68 44.98 26.69
C VAL A 368 5.22 45.39 26.45
N SER A 369 4.98 46.26 25.48
CA SER A 369 3.60 46.60 25.06
C SER A 369 2.99 45.51 24.23
N THR A 370 1.65 45.43 24.18
CA THR A 370 0.96 44.49 23.27
C THR A 370 1.38 44.70 21.82
N LEU A 371 1.58 45.96 21.41
CA LEU A 371 2.08 46.29 20.06
C LEU A 371 3.42 45.59 19.79
N GLN A 372 4.40 45.76 20.67
CA GLN A 372 5.70 45.09 20.56
C GLN A 372 5.59 43.56 20.58
N ALA A 373 4.69 43.00 21.39
CA ALA A 373 4.47 41.55 21.46
C ALA A 373 3.88 40.98 20.17
N LEU A 374 2.95 41.69 19.55
CA LEU A 374 2.39 41.33 18.24
C LEU A 374 3.43 41.47 17.13
N GLU A 375 4.18 42.59 17.09
CA GLU A 375 5.26 42.79 16.11
C GLU A 375 6.34 41.69 16.22
N ALA A 376 6.68 41.26 17.43
CA ALA A 376 7.62 40.14 17.65
C ALA A 376 7.09 38.79 17.12
N LYS A 377 5.79 38.64 16.96
CA LYS A 377 5.15 37.48 16.31
C LYS A 377 4.99 37.67 14.79
N GLY A 378 5.50 38.74 14.21
CA GLY A 378 5.46 39.01 12.78
C GLY A 378 4.20 39.72 12.27
N TYR A 379 3.38 40.27 13.19
CA TYR A 379 2.24 41.06 12.79
C TYR A 379 2.67 42.49 12.46
N GLU A 380 2.02 43.09 11.42
CA GLU A 380 2.19 44.49 11.07
C GLU A 380 0.85 45.21 11.17
N PHE A 381 0.86 46.50 11.34
CA PHE A 381 -0.33 47.32 11.51
C PHE A 381 -0.49 48.36 10.44
N LEU A 382 -1.70 48.45 9.90
CA LEU A 382 -2.08 49.42 8.90
C LEU A 382 -2.94 50.49 9.49
N ARG A 383 -2.62 51.73 9.15
CA ARG A 383 -3.52 52.86 9.34
C ARG A 383 -3.98 53.35 7.96
N VAL A 384 -5.23 53.14 7.71
CA VAL A 384 -5.85 53.45 6.43
C VAL A 384 -6.36 54.90 6.37
N TRP A 385 -6.63 55.48 7.54
CA TRP A 385 -7.15 56.85 7.67
C TRP A 385 -6.37 57.61 8.74
N ASP A 386 -6.08 58.89 8.51
CA ASP A 386 -5.28 59.77 9.37
C ASP A 386 -3.84 59.27 9.65
N PRO A 387 -2.93 59.47 8.68
CA PRO A 387 -1.52 59.07 8.79
C PRO A 387 -0.76 59.82 9.89
N SER A 388 -1.34 60.82 10.55
CA SER A 388 -0.72 61.51 11.67
C SER A 388 -0.71 60.70 12.99
N LYS A 389 -1.49 59.65 13.03
CA LYS A 389 -1.53 58.74 14.20
C LYS A 389 -0.46 57.66 14.08
N LYS A 390 0.02 57.16 15.20
CA LYS A 390 0.98 56.07 15.24
C LYS A 390 0.31 54.72 15.01
N GLU A 391 1.08 53.80 14.53
CA GLU A 391 0.66 52.40 14.40
C GLU A 391 0.09 51.87 15.73
N GLY A 392 -0.95 51.08 15.66
CA GLY A 392 -1.61 50.50 16.80
C GLY A 392 -2.47 51.44 17.66
N GLU A 393 -2.46 52.79 17.44
CA GLU A 393 -3.30 53.72 18.24
C GLU A 393 -4.81 53.60 17.97
N CYS A 394 -5.20 52.96 16.86
CA CYS A 394 -6.61 52.68 16.55
C CYS A 394 -6.92 51.19 16.61
N ILE A 395 -6.05 50.42 17.26
CA ILE A 395 -6.25 49.03 17.51
C ILE A 395 -6.25 48.82 19.05
N TYR A 396 -7.20 48.02 19.47
CA TYR A 396 -7.48 47.76 20.87
C TYR A 396 -7.48 46.25 21.09
N LEU A 397 -7.26 45.81 22.30
CA LEU A 397 -7.25 44.40 22.63
C LEU A 397 -8.27 44.07 23.70
N GLN A 398 -8.67 42.81 23.73
CA GLN A 398 -9.32 42.13 24.83
C GLN A 398 -8.65 40.77 25.06
N LYS A 399 -9.10 39.99 25.98
CA LYS A 399 -8.44 38.75 26.40
C LYS A 399 -8.12 37.80 25.23
N ASN A 400 -8.98 37.72 24.21
CA ASN A 400 -8.87 36.80 23.09
C ASN A 400 -9.28 37.40 21.75
N TYR A 401 -9.27 38.74 21.62
CA TYR A 401 -9.55 39.37 20.32
C TYR A 401 -8.93 40.75 20.19
N LEU A 402 -8.82 41.22 18.95
CA LEU A 402 -8.44 42.59 18.60
C LEU A 402 -9.66 43.36 18.08
N LYS A 403 -9.74 44.66 18.42
CA LYS A 403 -10.77 45.57 17.95
C LYS A 403 -10.11 46.66 17.09
N PHE A 404 -10.61 46.86 15.92
CA PHE A 404 -10.06 47.80 14.91
C PHE A 404 -10.88 49.03 14.75
N GLY A 405 -10.22 50.16 14.61
CA GLY A 405 -10.85 51.45 14.31
C GLY A 405 -11.48 52.14 15.52
N LYS A 406 -11.86 53.36 15.27
CA LYS A 406 -12.73 54.20 16.10
C LYS A 406 -13.30 55.29 15.25
N THR A 407 -14.17 56.16 15.82
CA THR A 407 -14.77 57.29 15.09
C THR A 407 -13.72 58.05 14.26
N ALA A 408 -13.93 58.15 12.96
CA ALA A 408 -13.08 58.79 11.96
C ALA A 408 -11.69 58.14 11.73
N TYR A 409 -11.42 56.94 12.22
CA TYR A 409 -10.17 56.24 11.96
C TYR A 409 -10.38 54.80 11.55
N GLN A 410 -9.72 54.39 10.48
CA GLN A 410 -9.66 53.00 10.04
C GLN A 410 -8.31 52.37 10.45
N ALA A 411 -8.32 51.12 10.72
CA ALA A 411 -7.13 50.36 11.05
C ALA A 411 -7.19 48.94 10.43
N GLY A 412 -6.08 48.33 10.26
CA GLY A 412 -5.95 46.97 9.79
C GLY A 412 -4.71 46.27 10.43
N ILE A 413 -4.66 45.00 10.30
CA ILE A 413 -3.55 44.17 10.70
C ILE A 413 -3.10 43.31 9.50
N VAL A 414 -1.79 43.15 9.37
CA VAL A 414 -1.21 42.16 8.48
C VAL A 414 -0.76 40.98 9.34
N LEU A 415 -1.27 39.81 9.02
CA LEU A 415 -0.89 38.58 9.71
C LEU A 415 0.52 38.17 9.29
N SER A 416 1.22 37.43 10.12
CA SER A 416 2.49 36.82 9.75
C SER A 416 2.34 35.89 8.56
N ASN A 417 3.41 35.63 7.82
CA ASN A 417 3.40 34.70 6.72
C ASN A 417 2.92 33.33 7.17
N ILE A 418 1.99 32.76 6.39
CA ILE A 418 1.54 31.38 6.57
C ILE A 418 2.48 30.49 5.76
N GLU A 419 3.22 29.64 6.46
CA GLU A 419 4.21 28.74 5.85
C GLU A 419 3.62 27.35 5.62
N GLY A 420 4.28 26.55 4.75
CA GLY A 420 3.95 25.14 4.54
C GLY A 420 2.80 24.87 3.57
N VAL A 421 2.17 25.93 3.00
CA VAL A 421 1.15 25.75 1.94
C VAL A 421 1.83 25.31 0.65
N PRO A 422 1.48 24.14 0.06
CA PRO A 422 2.05 23.68 -1.19
C PRO A 422 1.70 24.63 -2.36
N GLU A 423 2.61 24.74 -3.31
CA GLU A 423 2.38 25.57 -4.51
C GLU A 423 1.17 25.05 -5.31
N GLY A 424 0.26 25.94 -5.61
CA GLY A 424 -0.95 25.63 -6.40
C GLY A 424 -2.11 25.06 -5.59
N GLU A 425 -1.93 24.83 -4.28
CA GLU A 425 -3.02 24.38 -3.41
C GLU A 425 -4.00 25.51 -3.13
N LYS A 426 -5.30 25.18 -3.16
CA LYS A 426 -6.36 26.09 -2.76
C LYS A 426 -6.60 25.97 -1.27
N THR A 427 -6.42 27.05 -0.55
CA THR A 427 -6.66 27.15 0.89
C THR A 427 -7.89 27.98 1.19
N THR A 428 -8.51 27.69 2.32
CA THR A 428 -9.60 28.49 2.90
C THR A 428 -9.05 29.28 4.08
N PHE A 429 -9.25 30.59 4.08
CA PHE A 429 -9.01 31.43 5.25
C PHE A 429 -10.37 31.76 5.90
N SER A 430 -10.55 31.39 7.14
CA SER A 430 -11.77 31.70 7.89
C SER A 430 -11.41 32.43 9.19
N PHE A 431 -12.30 33.31 9.63
CA PHE A 431 -12.11 34.04 10.89
C PHE A 431 -13.47 34.43 11.47
N ASP A 432 -13.48 34.66 12.78
CA ASP A 432 -14.65 35.18 13.46
C ASP A 432 -14.52 36.69 13.61
N TRP A 433 -15.59 37.43 13.34
CA TRP A 433 -15.64 38.87 13.44
C TRP A 433 -16.95 39.36 14.03
N CYS A 434 -16.97 40.58 14.50
CA CYS A 434 -18.17 41.23 15.03
C CYS A 434 -18.16 42.72 14.69
N PRO A 435 -19.25 43.31 14.15
CA PRO A 435 -19.35 44.75 13.97
C PRO A 435 -19.35 45.47 15.36
N MET A 436 -18.84 46.67 15.37
CA MET A 436 -18.79 47.47 16.62
C MET A 436 -20.15 48.08 16.95
N ARG A 437 -20.40 48.17 18.26
CA ARG A 437 -21.56 48.90 18.79
C ARG A 437 -21.12 50.23 19.43
N GLN A 438 -21.74 51.31 19.01
CA GLN A 438 -21.54 52.62 19.65
C GLN A 438 -22.20 52.68 21.02
N GLY A 439 -21.77 53.61 21.88
CA GLY A 439 -22.39 53.84 23.17
C GLY A 439 -23.88 54.23 23.11
N SER A 440 -24.37 54.68 21.98
CA SER A 440 -25.80 54.93 21.68
C SER A 440 -26.61 53.66 21.45
N GLY A 441 -25.96 52.47 21.33
CA GLY A 441 -26.58 51.22 20.93
C GLY A 441 -26.62 51.01 19.40
N THR A 442 -26.19 51.98 18.65
CA THR A 442 -26.13 51.86 17.17
C THR A 442 -25.01 50.93 16.74
N ILE A 443 -25.30 49.99 15.85
CA ILE A 443 -24.29 49.11 15.27
C ILE A 443 -23.62 49.84 14.10
N ASP A 444 -22.29 49.87 14.07
CA ASP A 444 -21.57 50.53 12.97
C ASP A 444 -21.66 49.68 11.70
N PRO A 445 -22.03 50.32 10.55
CA PRO A 445 -21.94 49.65 9.26
C PRO A 445 -20.45 49.48 8.91
N VAL A 446 -19.92 48.28 9.03
CA VAL A 446 -18.51 47.98 8.78
C VAL A 446 -18.36 47.26 7.47
N ASN A 447 -17.58 47.82 6.55
CA ASN A 447 -17.05 47.08 5.42
C ASN A 447 -15.68 46.54 5.81
N LEU A 448 -15.60 45.25 6.00
CA LEU A 448 -14.35 44.56 6.27
C LEU A 448 -13.73 44.12 4.93
N ILE A 449 -12.49 44.47 4.72
CA ILE A 449 -11.73 44.08 3.52
C ILE A 449 -10.63 43.13 3.93
N VAL A 450 -10.63 41.95 3.35
CA VAL A 450 -9.57 40.96 3.48
C VAL A 450 -8.72 40.98 2.23
N ILE A 451 -7.41 41.14 2.41
CA ILE A 451 -6.43 41.12 1.34
C ILE A 451 -5.54 39.89 1.54
N VAL A 452 -5.50 39.02 0.54
CA VAL A 452 -4.58 37.87 0.51
C VAL A 452 -3.49 38.19 -0.48
N GLN A 453 -2.24 38.12 -0.03
CA GLN A 453 -1.06 38.38 -0.84
C GLN A 453 -0.18 37.13 -0.92
N ASN A 454 0.28 36.81 -2.14
CA ASN A 454 1.25 35.75 -2.39
C ASN A 454 2.31 36.29 -3.35
N GLY A 455 3.48 36.65 -2.84
CA GLY A 455 4.52 37.36 -3.58
C GLY A 455 3.97 38.68 -4.14
N ASP A 456 4.04 38.86 -5.47
CA ASP A 456 3.53 40.04 -6.16
C ASP A 456 2.02 39.94 -6.49
N SER A 457 1.40 38.81 -6.23
CA SER A 457 -0.03 38.58 -6.50
C SER A 457 -0.89 38.95 -5.29
N GLN A 458 -1.95 39.69 -5.53
CA GLN A 458 -2.85 40.13 -4.47
C GLN A 458 -4.32 39.89 -4.88
N GLN A 459 -5.12 39.39 -3.95
CA GLN A 459 -6.57 39.25 -4.08
C GLN A 459 -7.24 40.00 -2.95
N GLN A 460 -8.33 40.66 -3.24
CA GLN A 460 -9.15 41.45 -2.29
C GLN A 460 -10.54 40.83 -2.20
N PHE A 461 -11.02 40.63 -0.99
CA PHE A 461 -12.36 40.16 -0.68
C PHE A 461 -13.06 41.20 0.21
N GLU A 462 -14.27 41.58 -0.16
CA GLU A 462 -15.12 42.46 0.66
C GLU A 462 -16.11 41.58 1.43
N ILE A 463 -16.07 41.68 2.76
CA ILE A 463 -17.04 41.04 3.65
C ILE A 463 -18.21 41.96 3.81
N PRO A 464 -19.41 41.53 3.43
CA PRO A 464 -20.60 42.39 3.48
C PRO A 464 -20.91 42.92 4.87
N THR A 465 -21.36 44.15 4.96
CA THR A 465 -21.88 44.73 6.20
C THR A 465 -23.01 43.87 6.76
N HIS A 466 -22.90 43.50 8.02
CA HIS A 466 -23.98 42.81 8.70
C HIS A 466 -25.06 43.81 9.15
N GLY A 467 -26.29 43.64 8.69
CA GLY A 467 -27.39 44.55 8.91
C GLY A 467 -28.11 44.41 10.24
N TRP A 468 -27.36 44.36 11.36
CA TRP A 468 -27.98 44.33 12.67
C TRP A 468 -28.62 45.65 13.05
N GLU A 469 -29.79 45.56 13.66
CA GLU A 469 -30.49 46.73 14.19
C GLU A 469 -29.87 47.28 15.47
N SER A 470 -30.14 48.56 15.78
CA SER A 470 -29.68 49.14 17.01
C SER A 470 -30.19 48.36 18.23
N GLY A 471 -29.27 48.07 19.18
CA GLY A 471 -29.56 47.28 20.38
C GLY A 471 -29.45 45.79 20.20
N HIS A 472 -29.09 45.30 19.00
CA HIS A 472 -28.77 43.87 18.80
C HIS A 472 -27.64 43.44 19.75
N LYS A 473 -27.74 42.22 20.29
CA LYS A 473 -26.66 41.62 21.12
C LYS A 473 -25.50 41.31 20.20
N LEU A 474 -24.30 41.74 20.56
CA LEU A 474 -23.09 41.39 19.82
C LEU A 474 -22.79 39.90 19.91
N GLU A 475 -22.47 39.29 18.81
CA GLU A 475 -22.09 37.89 18.69
C GLU A 475 -21.07 37.71 17.57
N TRP A 476 -20.30 36.63 17.64
CA TRP A 476 -19.34 36.29 16.61
C TRP A 476 -20.02 35.81 15.33
N ILE A 477 -19.54 36.27 14.21
CA ILE A 477 -19.97 35.88 12.86
C ILE A 477 -18.77 35.26 12.19
N LYS A 478 -18.94 34.07 11.62
CA LYS A 478 -17.89 33.40 10.84
C LYS A 478 -17.87 33.93 9.41
N ALA A 479 -16.68 34.29 8.91
CA ALA A 479 -16.43 34.69 7.53
C ALA A 479 -15.45 33.73 6.84
#